data_62966069ddeba6dacd86f3d5460da95c
#
_entry.id   62966069ddeba6dacd86f3d5460da95c
#
_cell.length_a   1.000
_cell.length_b   1.000
_cell.length_c   1.000
_cell.angle_alpha   90.00
_cell.angle_beta   90.00
_cell.angle_gamma   90.00
#
_symmetry.space_group_name_H-M   'P 1'
#
loop_
_entity.id
_entity.type
_entity.pdbx_description
1 polymer ?
#
loop_
_entity_poly.entity_id
_entity_poly.type
_entity_poly.pdbx_seq_one_letter_code
_entity_poly.pdbx_strand_id
1 'polypeptide(L)'
;HARDEGIAVISVREGSPAARAGLAAGDTIVAIDGTAARALSQREAIQRLRGHIDSTLALTVRPEAGPTTRTLRLRRAHIVPQTVQARADGRVAVIEITGFNQDTAHALEQAVAELDAEMGETLAGYVLDLRGNPGGLLDQAVDVADLFVRHGRLVSTHGRHPDSHQYFTARPNDVGDDRPVVVLIDSGSASAAEIVAAAIQDNRRGVVVGSLSYGKGTVQTVLRLPNRGELTLTWARFHAPSGYPLAGTGVTPDVCTSRHPDPALEQVLAELRADRSAENRAGDPLSKAVGRPDDTGQPAAACPTRPGGSPADLAVARRLLSDRTLYRSASTCPSGLARCATPRTSRTSS
;
A
#
# COMPACT_ATOMS: atom_id res chain seq x y z
N HIS A 1 4.25 -20.63 16.11
CA HIS A 1 3.21 -21.54 16.59
C HIS A 1 3.71 -22.24 17.85
N ALA A 2 2.89 -22.26 18.92
CA ALA A 2 3.17 -23.07 20.10
C ALA A 2 2.95 -24.55 19.72
N ARG A 3 4.01 -25.37 19.90
CA ARG A 3 3.94 -26.82 19.88
C ARG A 3 4.11 -27.32 21.31
N ASP A 4 3.74 -28.54 21.62
CA ASP A 4 3.83 -29.13 22.97
C ASP A 4 5.23 -29.03 23.60
N GLU A 5 6.24 -28.74 22.83
CA GLU A 5 7.64 -28.68 23.25
C GLU A 5 8.26 -27.26 23.24
N GLY A 6 7.56 -26.22 22.74
CA GLY A 6 8.08 -24.85 22.65
C GLY A 6 7.49 -24.01 21.53
N ILE A 7 8.19 -22.95 21.14
CA ILE A 7 7.79 -22.00 20.10
C ILE A 7 8.57 -22.27 18.84
N ALA A 8 7.87 -22.70 17.78
CA ALA A 8 8.50 -22.93 16.48
C ALA A 8 8.86 -21.59 15.79
N VAL A 9 10.07 -21.51 15.27
CA VAL A 9 10.58 -20.41 14.47
C VAL A 9 10.18 -20.65 13.01
N ILE A 10 9.30 -19.83 12.47
CA ILE A 10 8.84 -19.95 11.08
C ILE A 10 9.82 -19.28 10.13
N SER A 11 10.30 -18.09 10.52
CA SER A 11 11.27 -17.32 9.73
C SER A 11 12.16 -16.49 10.63
N VAL A 12 13.33 -16.14 10.17
CA VAL A 12 14.26 -15.22 10.84
C VAL A 12 14.68 -14.16 9.85
N ARG A 13 14.49 -12.90 10.26
CA ARG A 13 14.87 -11.77 9.42
C ARG A 13 16.37 -11.69 9.25
N GLU A 14 16.83 -11.55 8.03
CA GLU A 14 18.24 -11.34 7.69
C GLU A 14 18.75 -10.03 8.35
N GLY A 15 20.01 -10.02 8.76
CA GLY A 15 20.60 -8.88 9.46
C GLY A 15 20.06 -8.60 10.87
N SER A 16 19.06 -9.36 11.37
CA SER A 16 18.54 -9.22 12.74
C SER A 16 19.50 -9.74 13.80
N PRO A 17 19.37 -9.31 15.07
CA PRO A 17 20.13 -9.94 16.17
C PRO A 17 19.92 -11.45 16.26
N ALA A 18 18.74 -11.94 15.92
CA ALA A 18 18.42 -13.37 15.91
C ALA A 18 19.21 -14.11 14.81
N ALA A 19 19.24 -13.58 13.59
CA ALA A 19 20.03 -14.15 12.49
C ALA A 19 21.53 -14.15 12.81
N ARG A 20 22.05 -13.01 13.32
CA ARG A 20 23.47 -12.90 13.73
C ARG A 20 23.84 -13.87 14.85
N ALA A 21 22.90 -14.21 15.74
CA ALA A 21 23.10 -15.21 16.77
C ALA A 21 22.96 -16.64 16.27
N GLY A 22 22.61 -16.85 15.00
CA GLY A 22 22.48 -18.16 14.36
C GLY A 22 21.13 -18.82 14.58
N LEU A 23 20.06 -18.08 14.96
CA LEU A 23 18.71 -18.64 14.94
C LEU A 23 18.27 -18.85 13.49
N ALA A 24 17.64 -19.98 13.20
CA ALA A 24 17.18 -20.33 11.87
C ALA A 24 15.70 -20.70 11.85
N ALA A 25 15.08 -20.64 10.65
CA ALA A 25 13.75 -21.21 10.44
C ALA A 25 13.78 -22.72 10.69
N GLY A 26 12.72 -23.28 11.26
CA GLY A 26 12.65 -24.68 11.70
C GLY A 26 13.11 -24.90 13.15
N ASP A 27 13.96 -24.03 13.70
CA ASP A 27 14.38 -24.12 15.11
C ASP A 27 13.17 -24.03 16.06
N THR A 28 13.31 -24.60 17.26
CA THR A 28 12.30 -24.52 18.33
C THR A 28 12.89 -23.81 19.54
N ILE A 29 12.31 -22.69 19.96
CA ILE A 29 12.67 -22.01 21.21
C ILE A 29 12.03 -22.78 22.36
N VAL A 30 12.86 -23.40 23.20
CA VAL A 30 12.41 -24.22 24.35
C VAL A 30 12.43 -23.44 25.67
N ALA A 31 13.23 -22.36 25.78
CA ALA A 31 13.19 -21.46 26.94
C ALA A 31 13.54 -20.02 26.55
N ILE A 32 13.00 -19.05 27.30
CA ILE A 32 13.25 -17.61 27.20
C ILE A 32 13.72 -17.13 28.56
N ASP A 33 14.94 -16.59 28.65
CA ASP A 33 15.58 -16.15 29.90
C ASP A 33 15.45 -17.22 31.03
N GLY A 34 15.70 -18.48 30.70
CA GLY A 34 15.63 -19.62 31.61
C GLY A 34 14.22 -20.14 31.91
N THR A 35 13.16 -19.45 31.46
CA THR A 35 11.78 -19.90 31.65
C THR A 35 11.36 -20.80 30.48
N ALA A 36 10.88 -22.01 30.78
CA ALA A 36 10.45 -22.96 29.75
C ALA A 36 9.32 -22.37 28.88
N ALA A 37 9.48 -22.37 27.55
CA ALA A 37 8.54 -21.76 26.62
C ALA A 37 7.14 -22.41 26.67
N ARG A 38 7.06 -23.71 26.95
CA ARG A 38 5.79 -24.45 27.13
C ARG A 38 4.97 -23.98 28.34
N ALA A 39 5.58 -23.33 29.33
CA ALA A 39 4.93 -22.80 30.52
C ALA A 39 4.39 -21.38 30.32
N LEU A 40 4.69 -20.75 29.17
CA LEU A 40 4.30 -19.40 28.84
C LEU A 40 3.08 -19.39 27.92
N SER A 41 2.12 -18.53 28.21
CA SER A 41 1.13 -18.15 27.23
C SER A 41 1.79 -17.39 26.06
N GLN A 42 1.13 -17.34 24.92
CA GLN A 42 1.61 -16.57 23.75
C GLN A 42 1.90 -15.11 24.13
N ARG A 43 1.05 -14.50 24.94
CA ARG A 43 1.20 -13.12 25.38
C ARG A 43 2.46 -12.93 26.26
N GLU A 44 2.69 -13.82 27.20
CA GLU A 44 3.87 -13.78 28.06
C GLU A 44 5.16 -14.01 27.29
N ALA A 45 5.15 -14.95 26.35
CA ALA A 45 6.29 -15.19 25.48
C ALA A 45 6.64 -13.93 24.66
N ILE A 46 5.65 -13.27 24.05
CA ILE A 46 5.85 -12.01 23.33
C ILE A 46 6.40 -10.92 24.24
N GLN A 47 5.86 -10.78 25.46
CA GLN A 47 6.35 -9.78 26.42
C GLN A 47 7.80 -10.02 26.82
N ARG A 48 8.22 -11.28 27.02
CA ARG A 48 9.59 -11.62 27.35
C ARG A 48 10.56 -11.45 26.18
N LEU A 49 10.12 -11.75 24.96
CA LEU A 49 10.91 -11.50 23.75
C LEU A 49 11.14 -10.01 23.52
N ARG A 50 10.16 -9.17 23.84
CA ARG A 50 10.27 -7.70 23.82
C ARG A 50 11.07 -7.20 25.01
N GLY A 51 11.58 -5.97 24.92
CA GLY A 51 12.31 -5.30 26.00
C GLY A 51 13.01 -4.05 25.51
N HIS A 52 13.75 -3.39 26.40
CA HIS A 52 14.49 -2.20 26.03
C HIS A 52 15.56 -2.52 24.98
N ILE A 53 15.75 -1.57 24.04
CA ILE A 53 16.86 -1.63 23.08
C ILE A 53 18.17 -1.84 23.87
N ASP A 54 19.07 -2.62 23.30
CA ASP A 54 20.36 -2.98 23.88
C ASP A 54 20.32 -3.92 25.09
N SER A 55 19.16 -4.24 25.64
CA SER A 55 19.06 -5.26 26.68
C SER A 55 19.34 -6.66 26.10
N THR A 56 19.91 -7.55 26.95
CA THR A 56 20.22 -8.93 26.56
C THR A 56 19.01 -9.83 26.73
N LEU A 57 18.85 -10.78 25.81
CA LEU A 57 17.88 -11.86 25.81
C LEU A 57 18.61 -13.19 25.63
N ALA A 58 18.33 -14.18 26.47
CA ALA A 58 18.84 -15.53 26.33
C ALA A 58 17.74 -16.46 25.83
N LEU A 59 17.97 -17.08 24.66
CA LEU A 59 17.08 -18.09 24.08
C LEU A 59 17.74 -19.45 24.17
N THR A 60 17.10 -20.43 24.80
CA THR A 60 17.50 -21.83 24.66
C THR A 60 16.73 -22.38 23.46
N VAL A 61 17.48 -22.87 22.47
CA VAL A 61 16.94 -23.26 21.16
C VAL A 61 17.33 -24.69 20.87
N ARG A 62 16.40 -25.48 20.38
CA ARG A 62 16.64 -26.79 19.77
C ARG A 62 16.63 -26.62 18.26
N PRO A 63 17.77 -26.87 17.56
CA PRO A 63 17.83 -26.84 16.11
C PRO A 63 16.91 -27.87 15.47
N GLU A 64 16.42 -27.59 14.27
CA GLU A 64 15.64 -28.57 13.49
C GLU A 64 16.46 -29.85 13.20
N ALA A 65 17.76 -29.69 12.99
CA ALA A 65 18.66 -30.77 12.60
C ALA A 65 19.10 -31.72 13.74
N GLY A 66 18.62 -31.49 15.01
CA GLY A 66 19.09 -32.39 16.10
C GLY A 66 18.45 -32.12 17.47
N PRO A 67 18.59 -33.06 18.41
CA PRO A 67 17.98 -32.99 19.73
C PRO A 67 18.73 -32.06 20.71
N THR A 68 19.98 -31.70 20.41
CA THR A 68 20.83 -30.96 21.34
C THR A 68 20.46 -29.48 21.39
N THR A 69 20.10 -28.98 22.57
CA THR A 69 19.78 -27.57 22.75
C THR A 69 21.05 -26.72 22.89
N ARG A 70 20.96 -25.47 22.40
CA ARG A 70 22.01 -24.45 22.56
C ARG A 70 21.40 -23.15 23.10
N THR A 71 22.18 -22.37 23.83
CA THR A 71 21.75 -21.06 24.30
C THR A 71 22.32 -19.96 23.41
N LEU A 72 21.42 -19.19 22.80
CA LEU A 72 21.76 -18.00 22.03
C LEU A 72 21.58 -16.77 22.90
N ARG A 73 22.58 -15.90 22.93
CA ARG A 73 22.50 -14.58 23.60
C ARG A 73 22.31 -13.52 22.54
N LEU A 74 21.20 -12.78 22.62
CA LEU A 74 20.83 -11.74 21.69
C LEU A 74 20.81 -10.39 22.38
N ARG A 75 21.31 -9.37 21.70
CA ARG A 75 21.12 -7.99 22.12
C ARG A 75 19.90 -7.44 21.39
N ARG A 76 18.88 -7.00 22.14
CA ARG A 76 17.66 -6.46 21.51
C ARG A 76 17.99 -5.21 20.72
N ALA A 77 17.42 -5.09 19.55
CA ALA A 77 17.55 -3.94 18.67
C ALA A 77 16.16 -3.50 18.20
N HIS A 78 16.05 -2.28 17.72
CA HIS A 78 14.85 -1.85 17.01
C HIS A 78 14.74 -2.62 15.69
N ILE A 79 13.70 -3.42 15.55
CA ILE A 79 13.42 -4.15 14.32
C ILE A 79 12.32 -3.40 13.57
N VAL A 80 12.68 -2.77 12.46
CA VAL A 80 11.71 -2.19 11.54
C VAL A 80 11.17 -3.31 10.64
N PRO A 81 9.87 -3.61 10.65
CA PRO A 81 9.32 -4.63 9.75
C PRO A 81 9.62 -4.28 8.28
N GLN A 82 10.00 -5.29 7.50
CA GLN A 82 10.10 -5.09 6.05
C GLN A 82 8.70 -4.94 5.47
N THR A 83 8.44 -3.83 4.82
CA THR A 83 7.14 -3.51 4.23
C THR A 83 7.14 -3.58 2.72
N VAL A 84 8.31 -3.72 2.09
CA VAL A 84 8.48 -3.78 0.64
C VAL A 84 9.06 -5.14 0.27
N GLN A 85 8.42 -5.83 -0.67
CA GLN A 85 8.90 -7.05 -1.30
C GLN A 85 8.83 -6.88 -2.81
N ALA A 86 9.91 -7.15 -3.50
CA ALA A 86 10.02 -6.93 -4.93
C ALA A 86 10.46 -8.19 -5.67
N ARG A 87 9.96 -8.38 -6.89
CA ARG A 87 10.37 -9.47 -7.77
C ARG A 87 10.16 -9.10 -9.22
N ALA A 88 11.02 -9.64 -10.07
CA ALA A 88 10.79 -9.68 -11.51
C ALA A 88 9.70 -10.73 -11.83
N ASP A 89 8.79 -10.39 -12.74
CA ASP A 89 7.72 -11.25 -13.20
C ASP A 89 7.54 -11.10 -14.72
N GLY A 90 8.28 -11.89 -15.48
CA GLY A 90 8.40 -11.74 -16.91
C GLY A 90 9.06 -10.40 -17.28
N ARG A 91 8.30 -9.50 -17.90
CA ARG A 91 8.77 -8.14 -18.25
C ARG A 91 8.27 -7.06 -17.28
N VAL A 92 7.75 -7.43 -16.13
CA VAL A 92 7.11 -6.52 -15.19
C VAL A 92 7.79 -6.62 -13.83
N ALA A 93 8.08 -5.50 -13.22
CA ALA A 93 8.53 -5.41 -11.83
C ALA A 93 7.29 -5.39 -10.91
N VAL A 94 7.13 -6.39 -10.04
CA VAL A 94 6.03 -6.45 -9.07
C VAL A 94 6.59 -6.13 -7.69
N ILE A 95 6.09 -5.06 -7.09
CA ILE A 95 6.53 -4.54 -5.80
C ILE A 95 5.32 -4.49 -4.86
N GLU A 96 5.30 -5.40 -3.90
CA GLU A 96 4.28 -5.46 -2.85
C GLU A 96 4.67 -4.54 -1.70
N ILE A 97 3.75 -3.67 -1.27
CA ILE A 97 3.91 -2.78 -0.13
C ILE A 97 2.82 -3.13 0.89
N THR A 98 3.21 -3.79 1.98
CA THR A 98 2.28 -4.32 3.00
C THR A 98 1.89 -3.31 4.08
N GLY A 99 2.54 -2.14 4.13
CA GLY A 99 2.29 -1.06 5.08
C GLY A 99 3.29 0.06 4.91
N PHE A 100 3.14 1.14 5.69
CA PHE A 100 4.02 2.31 5.63
C PHE A 100 4.67 2.57 6.99
N ASN A 101 5.94 2.25 7.14
CA ASN A 101 6.79 2.59 8.28
C ASN A 101 7.94 3.51 7.84
N GLN A 102 8.80 3.93 8.75
CA GLN A 102 9.86 4.91 8.50
C GLN A 102 10.88 4.54 7.42
N ASP A 103 10.86 3.31 6.92
CA ASP A 103 11.87 2.77 5.98
C ASP A 103 11.25 2.45 4.60
N THR A 104 9.93 2.59 4.47
CA THR A 104 9.18 2.09 3.30
C THR A 104 9.58 2.78 2.00
N ALA A 105 9.69 4.11 2.00
CA ALA A 105 10.05 4.86 0.79
C ALA A 105 11.48 4.53 0.35
N HIS A 106 12.43 4.47 1.29
CA HIS A 106 13.82 4.09 0.98
C HIS A 106 13.93 2.66 0.46
N ALA A 107 13.22 1.71 1.09
CA ALA A 107 13.19 0.32 0.64
C ALA A 107 12.57 0.18 -0.77
N LEU A 108 11.56 0.99 -1.08
CA LEU A 108 10.96 1.03 -2.42
C LEU A 108 11.94 1.58 -3.46
N GLU A 109 12.63 2.68 -3.16
CA GLU A 109 13.64 3.27 -4.05
C GLU A 109 14.76 2.27 -4.37
N GLN A 110 15.26 1.56 -3.36
CA GLN A 110 16.24 0.49 -3.55
C GLN A 110 15.70 -0.64 -4.42
N ALA A 111 14.49 -1.11 -4.15
CA ALA A 111 13.87 -2.19 -4.91
C ALA A 111 13.66 -1.82 -6.39
N VAL A 112 13.29 -0.58 -6.68
CA VAL A 112 13.19 -0.06 -8.05
C VAL A 112 14.55 -0.07 -8.73
N ALA A 113 15.59 0.44 -8.06
CA ALA A 113 16.95 0.48 -8.61
C ALA A 113 17.53 -0.92 -8.88
N GLU A 114 17.27 -1.87 -7.98
CA GLU A 114 17.70 -3.27 -8.15
C GLU A 114 16.99 -3.93 -9.34
N LEU A 115 15.68 -3.77 -9.46
CA LEU A 115 14.91 -4.31 -10.59
C LEU A 115 15.26 -3.65 -11.91
N ASP A 116 15.54 -2.35 -11.93
CA ASP A 116 16.05 -1.66 -13.11
C ASP A 116 17.40 -2.20 -13.56
N ALA A 117 18.31 -2.43 -12.62
CA ALA A 117 19.62 -3.00 -12.92
C ALA A 117 19.52 -4.45 -13.42
N GLU A 118 18.62 -5.25 -12.84
CA GLU A 118 18.39 -6.65 -13.22
C GLU A 118 17.73 -6.78 -14.59
N MET A 119 16.66 -6.01 -14.85
CA MET A 119 15.79 -6.19 -16.01
C MET A 119 16.16 -5.31 -17.20
N GLY A 120 16.77 -4.14 -16.95
CA GLY A 120 17.23 -3.20 -17.97
C GLY A 120 16.14 -2.82 -18.97
N GLU A 121 16.44 -2.90 -20.27
CA GLU A 121 15.52 -2.56 -21.35
C GLU A 121 14.33 -3.53 -21.50
N THR A 122 14.39 -4.71 -20.88
CA THR A 122 13.29 -5.68 -20.91
C THR A 122 12.14 -5.28 -20.01
N LEU A 123 12.36 -4.37 -19.05
CA LEU A 123 11.36 -3.90 -18.11
C LEU A 123 10.30 -3.05 -18.82
N ALA A 124 9.06 -3.54 -18.82
CA ALA A 124 7.91 -2.87 -19.43
C ALA A 124 7.27 -1.83 -18.49
N GLY A 125 7.40 -2.01 -17.18
CA GLY A 125 6.86 -1.11 -16.17
C GLY A 125 6.71 -1.77 -14.79
N TYR A 126 6.12 -1.03 -13.86
CA TYR A 126 5.99 -1.39 -12.46
C TYR A 126 4.56 -1.69 -12.07
N VAL A 127 4.38 -2.70 -11.22
CA VAL A 127 3.14 -2.94 -10.46
C VAL A 127 3.43 -2.66 -9.00
N LEU A 128 2.74 -1.67 -8.42
CA LEU A 128 2.72 -1.40 -6.99
C LEU A 128 1.51 -2.12 -6.38
N ASP A 129 1.73 -3.22 -5.68
CA ASP A 129 0.67 -4.00 -5.06
C ASP A 129 0.40 -3.48 -3.64
N LEU A 130 -0.71 -2.75 -3.49
CA LEU A 130 -1.19 -2.19 -2.23
C LEU A 130 -2.40 -2.95 -1.68
N ARG A 131 -2.75 -4.11 -2.24
CA ARG A 131 -3.88 -4.90 -1.76
C ARG A 131 -3.65 -5.37 -0.32
N GLY A 132 -4.68 -5.27 0.51
CA GLY A 132 -4.59 -5.61 1.93
C GLY A 132 -3.72 -4.67 2.77
N ASN A 133 -3.18 -3.58 2.22
CA ASN A 133 -2.33 -2.62 2.93
C ASN A 133 -3.18 -1.67 3.79
N PRO A 134 -3.15 -1.75 5.12
CA PRO A 134 -4.00 -0.93 6.01
C PRO A 134 -3.51 0.53 6.15
N GLY A 135 -2.41 0.88 5.48
CA GLY A 135 -1.77 2.18 5.57
C GLY A 135 -0.58 2.23 6.53
N GLY A 136 -0.36 3.36 7.16
CA GLY A 136 0.75 3.62 8.06
C GLY A 136 1.09 5.11 8.15
N LEU A 137 2.37 5.46 8.13
CA LEU A 137 2.84 6.83 8.27
C LEU A 137 2.51 7.68 7.04
N LEU A 138 1.97 8.88 7.29
CA LEU A 138 1.62 9.84 6.23
C LEU A 138 2.84 10.28 5.42
N ASP A 139 3.92 10.64 6.11
CA ASP A 139 5.15 11.12 5.47
C ASP A 139 5.68 10.08 4.49
N GLN A 140 5.62 8.80 4.85
CA GLN A 140 6.04 7.70 3.99
C GLN A 140 5.11 7.48 2.78
N ALA A 141 3.80 7.70 2.94
CA ALA A 141 2.89 7.69 1.80
C ALA A 141 3.20 8.83 0.82
N VAL A 142 3.49 10.01 1.36
CA VAL A 142 3.91 11.18 0.55
C VAL A 142 5.22 10.89 -0.16
N ASP A 143 6.24 10.40 0.54
CA ASP A 143 7.54 10.08 -0.06
C ASP A 143 7.42 8.97 -1.12
N VAL A 144 6.65 7.91 -0.88
CA VAL A 144 6.38 6.84 -1.86
C VAL A 144 5.68 7.37 -3.12
N ALA A 145 4.68 8.25 -2.96
CA ALA A 145 4.02 8.86 -4.10
C ALA A 145 4.97 9.79 -4.88
N ASP A 146 5.80 10.54 -4.15
CA ASP A 146 6.79 11.47 -4.69
C ASP A 146 7.89 10.78 -5.51
N LEU A 147 8.19 9.51 -5.22
CA LEU A 147 9.14 8.72 -6.02
C LEU A 147 8.71 8.58 -7.50
N PHE A 148 7.40 8.64 -7.79
CA PHE A 148 6.89 8.44 -9.14
C PHE A 148 6.27 9.70 -9.75
N VAL A 149 5.71 10.60 -8.94
CA VAL A 149 4.99 11.79 -9.42
C VAL A 149 5.93 12.97 -9.48
N ARG A 150 6.22 13.50 -10.68
CA ARG A 150 7.18 14.59 -10.90
C ARG A 150 6.67 15.97 -10.51
N HIS A 151 5.38 16.20 -10.52
CA HIS A 151 4.78 17.50 -10.25
C HIS A 151 3.30 17.36 -9.88
N GLY A 152 2.78 18.39 -9.23
CA GLY A 152 1.39 18.43 -8.80
C GLY A 152 1.23 18.13 -7.31
N ARG A 153 -0.01 18.12 -6.87
CA ARG A 153 -0.36 17.79 -5.48
C ARG A 153 -0.35 16.28 -5.30
N LEU A 154 0.14 15.83 -4.15
CA LEU A 154 0.08 14.41 -3.77
C LEU A 154 -1.12 14.14 -2.86
N VAL A 155 -1.30 14.99 -1.85
CA VAL A 155 -2.42 14.92 -0.89
C VAL A 155 -2.56 16.27 -0.20
N SER A 156 -3.74 16.54 0.37
CA SER A 156 -3.92 17.63 1.33
C SER A 156 -4.71 17.16 2.54
N THR A 157 -4.53 17.88 3.67
CA THR A 157 -5.30 17.64 4.89
C THR A 157 -6.09 18.88 5.22
N HIS A 158 -7.34 18.70 5.65
CA HIS A 158 -8.22 19.78 6.05
C HIS A 158 -8.98 19.39 7.32
N GLY A 159 -9.01 20.28 8.30
CA GLY A 159 -9.74 20.12 9.55
C GLY A 159 -10.28 21.45 10.07
N ARG A 160 -10.72 21.49 11.32
CA ARG A 160 -11.29 22.70 11.92
C ARG A 160 -10.23 23.77 12.24
N HIS A 161 -9.04 23.32 12.66
CA HIS A 161 -7.96 24.23 13.02
C HIS A 161 -7.19 24.65 11.77
N PRO A 162 -6.75 25.90 11.63
CA PRO A 162 -5.96 26.36 10.48
C PRO A 162 -4.70 25.50 10.23
N ASP A 163 -3.99 25.12 11.27
CA ASP A 163 -2.76 24.29 11.18
C ASP A 163 -3.03 22.87 10.66
N SER A 164 -4.29 22.44 10.59
CA SER A 164 -4.68 21.17 9.98
C SER A 164 -4.74 21.22 8.45
N HIS A 165 -4.62 22.42 7.86
CA HIS A 165 -4.60 22.62 6.43
C HIS A 165 -3.17 22.49 5.91
N GLN A 166 -2.81 21.30 5.44
CA GLN A 166 -1.49 21.02 4.91
C GLN A 166 -1.62 20.58 3.46
N TYR A 167 -0.62 20.92 2.66
CA TYR A 167 -0.54 20.58 1.24
C TYR A 167 0.80 19.93 0.96
N PHE A 168 0.76 18.74 0.40
CA PHE A 168 1.94 17.98 0.01
C PHE A 168 2.01 17.97 -1.51
N THR A 169 3.13 18.43 -2.06
CA THR A 169 3.36 18.54 -3.50
C THR A 169 4.58 17.74 -3.90
N ALA A 170 4.56 17.20 -5.10
CA ALA A 170 5.64 16.42 -5.66
C ALA A 170 6.89 17.29 -5.92
N ARG A 171 8.05 16.69 -5.73
CA ARG A 171 9.36 17.19 -6.16
C ARG A 171 9.68 16.63 -7.56
N PRO A 172 10.51 17.33 -8.36
CA PRO A 172 10.88 16.86 -9.70
C PRO A 172 11.75 15.59 -9.64
N ASN A 173 11.14 14.46 -9.34
CA ASN A 173 11.76 13.15 -9.26
C ASN A 173 10.84 12.10 -9.91
N ASP A 174 11.40 11.06 -10.51
CA ASP A 174 10.68 9.87 -10.97
C ASP A 174 11.67 8.72 -11.07
N VAL A 175 11.69 7.88 -10.04
CA VAL A 175 12.58 6.71 -10.00
C VAL A 175 12.22 5.66 -11.04
N GLY A 176 11.01 5.71 -11.58
CA GLY A 176 10.54 4.82 -12.63
C GLY A 176 10.90 5.25 -14.05
N ASP A 177 11.61 6.37 -14.23
CA ASP A 177 12.08 6.91 -15.52
C ASP A 177 10.98 6.92 -16.59
N ASP A 178 9.79 7.48 -16.25
CA ASP A 178 8.58 7.52 -17.09
C ASP A 178 8.03 6.15 -17.53
N ARG A 179 8.56 5.04 -17.03
CA ARG A 179 7.96 3.72 -17.32
C ARG A 179 6.53 3.65 -16.77
N PRO A 180 5.64 2.93 -17.43
CA PRO A 180 4.26 2.74 -16.99
C PRO A 180 4.17 2.17 -15.57
N VAL A 181 3.23 2.70 -14.77
CA VAL A 181 2.95 2.24 -13.40
C VAL A 181 1.51 1.79 -13.29
N VAL A 182 1.29 0.62 -12.72
CA VAL A 182 -0.04 0.13 -12.33
C VAL A 182 -0.06 -0.04 -10.83
N VAL A 183 -1.10 0.48 -10.17
CA VAL A 183 -1.32 0.32 -8.73
C VAL A 183 -2.46 -0.65 -8.51
N LEU A 184 -2.24 -1.72 -7.74
CA LEU A 184 -3.30 -2.65 -7.34
C LEU A 184 -3.87 -2.26 -5.99
N ILE A 185 -5.20 -2.16 -5.90
CA ILE A 185 -5.92 -1.88 -4.65
C ILE A 185 -7.07 -2.85 -4.44
N ASP A 186 -7.46 -3.00 -3.18
CA ASP A 186 -8.66 -3.74 -2.78
C ASP A 186 -9.36 -3.07 -1.58
N SER A 187 -10.40 -3.68 -1.05
CA SER A 187 -11.10 -3.14 0.12
C SER A 187 -10.29 -3.19 1.43
N GLY A 188 -9.13 -3.83 1.45
CA GLY A 188 -8.15 -3.78 2.54
C GLY A 188 -7.15 -2.63 2.41
N SER A 189 -7.06 -2.01 1.23
CA SER A 189 -6.21 -0.83 0.98
C SER A 189 -6.80 0.39 1.67
N ALA A 190 -6.09 0.95 2.66
CA ALA A 190 -6.63 2.02 3.50
C ALA A 190 -5.60 3.13 3.79
N SER A 191 -6.08 4.36 4.08
CA SER A 191 -5.27 5.46 4.62
C SER A 191 -4.06 5.79 3.72
N ALA A 192 -2.81 5.57 4.16
CA ALA A 192 -1.59 5.83 3.41
C ALA A 192 -1.59 5.13 2.03
N ALA A 193 -2.13 3.92 1.91
CA ALA A 193 -2.26 3.22 0.64
C ALA A 193 -3.22 3.94 -0.32
N GLU A 194 -4.30 4.51 0.20
CA GLU A 194 -5.25 5.31 -0.58
C GLU A 194 -4.64 6.63 -1.05
N ILE A 195 -3.77 7.23 -0.22
CA ILE A 195 -3.03 8.45 -0.59
C ILE A 195 -2.13 8.17 -1.81
N VAL A 196 -1.34 7.10 -1.77
CA VAL A 196 -0.47 6.72 -2.90
C VAL A 196 -1.28 6.43 -4.16
N ALA A 197 -2.34 5.63 -4.04
CA ALA A 197 -3.19 5.29 -5.18
C ALA A 197 -3.84 6.53 -5.80
N ALA A 198 -4.43 7.41 -4.97
CA ALA A 198 -5.06 8.65 -5.44
C ALA A 198 -4.03 9.63 -6.04
N ALA A 199 -2.82 9.73 -5.45
CA ALA A 199 -1.77 10.59 -5.97
C ALA A 199 -1.33 10.17 -7.38
N ILE A 200 -1.10 8.88 -7.57
CA ILE A 200 -0.69 8.32 -8.88
C ILE A 200 -1.81 8.46 -9.91
N GLN A 201 -3.06 8.19 -9.51
CA GLN A 201 -4.25 8.27 -10.38
C GLN A 201 -4.53 9.70 -10.83
N ASP A 202 -4.69 10.63 -9.89
CA ASP A 202 -5.12 12.00 -10.18
C ASP A 202 -4.05 12.80 -10.94
N ASN A 203 -2.76 12.51 -10.71
CA ASN A 203 -1.66 13.09 -11.49
C ASN A 203 -1.43 12.37 -12.82
N ARG A 204 -2.24 11.35 -13.17
CA ARG A 204 -2.14 10.57 -14.42
C ARG A 204 -0.78 9.89 -14.59
N ARG A 205 -0.09 9.61 -13.48
CA ARG A 205 1.20 8.94 -13.51
C ARG A 205 1.06 7.42 -13.71
N GLY A 206 -0.08 6.86 -13.33
CA GLY A 206 -0.34 5.43 -13.43
C GLY A 206 -1.83 5.10 -13.54
N VAL A 207 -2.11 3.81 -13.66
CA VAL A 207 -3.44 3.23 -13.73
C VAL A 207 -3.73 2.47 -12.45
N VAL A 208 -4.86 2.72 -11.81
CA VAL A 208 -5.32 1.99 -10.62
C VAL A 208 -6.25 0.85 -11.05
N VAL A 209 -5.94 -0.37 -10.61
CA VAL A 209 -6.65 -1.61 -10.95
C VAL A 209 -7.11 -2.29 -9.67
N GLY A 210 -8.29 -2.91 -9.67
CA GLY A 210 -8.77 -3.70 -8.54
C GLY A 210 -10.21 -3.43 -8.17
N SER A 211 -10.47 -3.28 -6.88
CA SER A 211 -11.78 -2.95 -6.31
C SER A 211 -11.74 -1.63 -5.54
N LEU A 212 -12.93 -1.11 -5.16
CA LEU A 212 -13.03 0.08 -4.32
C LEU A 212 -12.23 -0.12 -3.03
N SER A 213 -11.41 0.88 -2.65
CA SER A 213 -10.63 0.86 -1.42
C SER A 213 -11.49 1.13 -0.17
N TYR A 214 -10.88 1.09 1.01
CA TYR A 214 -11.59 1.13 2.29
C TYR A 214 -12.29 2.47 2.59
N GLY A 215 -11.70 3.59 2.22
CA GLY A 215 -12.22 4.92 2.56
C GLY A 215 -11.82 5.43 3.95
N LYS A 216 -10.62 5.10 4.44
CA LYS A 216 -10.07 5.63 5.70
C LYS A 216 -9.32 6.94 5.47
N GLY A 217 -10.05 8.01 5.35
CA GLY A 217 -9.51 9.33 5.03
C GLY A 217 -9.34 10.27 6.23
N THR A 218 -9.01 9.79 7.44
CA THR A 218 -8.89 10.63 8.65
C THR A 218 -7.48 10.63 9.21
N VAL A 219 -6.99 11.82 9.59
CA VAL A 219 -5.76 12.02 10.37
C VAL A 219 -6.11 12.00 11.84
N GLN A 220 -5.44 11.14 12.60
CA GLN A 220 -5.62 11.04 14.04
C GLN A 220 -4.37 11.50 14.78
N THR A 221 -4.58 12.28 15.83
CA THR A 221 -3.54 12.67 16.80
C THR A 221 -3.74 11.89 18.07
N VAL A 222 -2.63 11.45 18.70
CA VAL A 222 -2.65 10.76 19.98
C VAL A 222 -2.10 11.71 21.05
N LEU A 223 -2.95 12.05 22.00
CA LEU A 223 -2.58 12.86 23.16
C LEU A 223 -2.37 11.96 24.38
N ARG A 224 -1.18 12.04 24.97
CA ARG A 224 -0.91 11.35 26.24
C ARG A 224 -1.50 12.12 27.39
N LEU A 225 -2.27 11.43 28.22
CA LEU A 225 -2.92 11.99 29.40
C LEU A 225 -2.05 11.79 30.67
N PRO A 226 -2.22 12.65 31.71
CA PRO A 226 -1.45 12.53 32.95
C PRO A 226 -1.61 11.17 33.68
N ASN A 227 -2.74 10.50 33.51
CA ASN A 227 -3.05 9.18 34.06
C ASN A 227 -2.42 8.00 33.28
N ARG A 228 -1.48 8.26 32.35
CA ARG A 228 -0.88 7.32 31.42
C ARG A 228 -1.86 6.73 30.36
N GLY A 229 -3.06 7.28 30.27
CA GLY A 229 -4.00 6.99 29.19
C GLY A 229 -3.62 7.72 27.91
N GLU A 230 -4.25 7.34 26.82
CA GLU A 230 -4.09 8.00 25.53
C GLU A 230 -5.46 8.39 25.01
N LEU A 231 -5.55 9.60 24.46
CA LEU A 231 -6.74 10.11 23.77
C LEU A 231 -6.44 10.25 22.29
N THR A 232 -7.14 9.49 21.47
CA THR A 232 -7.04 9.58 20.02
C THR A 232 -8.14 10.50 19.49
N LEU A 233 -7.76 11.58 18.82
CA LEU A 233 -8.68 12.55 18.24
C LEU A 233 -8.48 12.63 16.73
N THR A 234 -9.59 12.72 15.98
CA THR A 234 -9.55 13.07 14.56
C THR A 234 -9.22 14.54 14.42
N TRP A 235 -8.08 14.84 13.81
CA TRP A 235 -7.53 16.17 13.62
C TRP A 235 -7.91 16.78 12.26
N ALA A 236 -7.82 15.97 11.21
CA ALA A 236 -8.08 16.40 9.84
C ALA A 236 -8.61 15.24 8.97
N ARG A 237 -9.00 15.58 7.75
CA ARG A 237 -9.35 14.60 6.71
C ARG A 237 -8.41 14.73 5.53
N PHE A 238 -8.06 13.60 4.92
CA PHE A 238 -7.30 13.56 3.68
C PHE A 238 -8.20 13.89 2.48
N HIS A 239 -7.64 14.67 1.58
CA HIS A 239 -8.22 14.95 0.27
C HIS A 239 -7.25 14.55 -0.83
N ALA A 240 -7.75 13.87 -1.82
CA ALA A 240 -7.01 13.52 -3.03
C ALA A 240 -6.51 14.79 -3.77
N PRO A 241 -5.57 14.69 -4.70
CA PRO A 241 -5.08 15.83 -5.48
C PRO A 241 -6.19 16.62 -6.18
N SER A 242 -7.21 15.96 -6.70
CA SER A 242 -8.40 16.57 -7.32
C SER A 242 -9.38 17.22 -6.32
N GLY A 243 -9.15 17.02 -5.01
CA GLY A 243 -9.90 17.71 -3.94
C GLY A 243 -11.03 16.92 -3.31
N TYR A 244 -11.36 15.70 -3.78
CA TYR A 244 -12.38 14.89 -3.12
C TYR A 244 -11.87 14.29 -1.80
N PRO A 245 -12.74 14.16 -0.77
CA PRO A 245 -12.35 13.56 0.50
C PRO A 245 -12.18 12.05 0.34
N LEU A 246 -11.08 11.47 0.84
CA LEU A 246 -10.89 10.01 0.89
C LEU A 246 -11.78 9.36 1.95
N ALA A 247 -12.17 10.12 3.00
CA ALA A 247 -12.98 9.61 4.10
C ALA A 247 -14.39 9.21 3.63
N GLY A 248 -14.72 7.93 3.73
CA GLY A 248 -16.01 7.36 3.34
C GLY A 248 -16.20 7.18 1.84
N THR A 249 -15.29 7.71 1.01
CA THR A 249 -15.36 7.61 -0.46
C THR A 249 -14.40 6.54 -0.99
N GLY A 250 -13.21 6.48 -0.42
CA GLY A 250 -12.13 5.62 -0.92
C GLY A 250 -11.63 6.04 -2.30
N VAL A 251 -10.82 5.17 -2.90
CA VAL A 251 -10.30 5.31 -4.26
C VAL A 251 -11.03 4.33 -5.16
N THR A 252 -11.71 4.85 -6.17
CA THR A 252 -12.32 4.02 -7.21
C THR A 252 -11.25 3.69 -8.27
N PRO A 253 -10.98 2.42 -8.58
CA PRO A 253 -9.98 2.06 -9.57
C PRO A 253 -10.39 2.51 -10.99
N ASP A 254 -9.40 2.76 -11.84
CA ASP A 254 -9.62 3.04 -13.28
C ASP A 254 -10.10 1.80 -14.03
N VAL A 255 -9.63 0.62 -13.58
CA VAL A 255 -10.05 -0.68 -14.10
C VAL A 255 -10.59 -1.53 -12.96
N CYS A 256 -11.90 -1.70 -12.95
CA CYS A 256 -12.59 -2.49 -11.94
C CYS A 256 -12.55 -3.98 -12.30
N THR A 257 -12.01 -4.80 -11.40
CA THR A 257 -11.90 -6.25 -11.55
C THR A 257 -12.86 -7.03 -10.65
N SER A 258 -13.67 -6.32 -9.84
CA SER A 258 -14.59 -6.92 -8.87
C SER A 258 -16.05 -6.96 -9.32
N ARG A 259 -16.36 -6.51 -10.53
CA ARG A 259 -17.74 -6.53 -11.07
C ARG A 259 -18.31 -7.96 -11.18
N HIS A 260 -17.42 -8.94 -11.32
CA HIS A 260 -17.79 -10.35 -11.38
C HIS A 260 -17.02 -11.15 -10.32
N PRO A 261 -17.58 -12.26 -9.81
CA PRO A 261 -16.93 -13.06 -8.78
C PRO A 261 -15.56 -13.63 -9.19
N ASP A 262 -15.42 -14.04 -10.45
CA ASP A 262 -14.18 -14.58 -11.02
C ASP A 262 -14.07 -14.13 -12.48
N PRO A 263 -13.67 -12.86 -12.74
CA PRO A 263 -13.64 -12.33 -14.08
C PRO A 263 -12.47 -12.92 -14.88
N ALA A 264 -12.77 -13.41 -16.08
CA ALA A 264 -11.73 -13.73 -17.05
C ALA A 264 -11.03 -12.42 -17.49
N LEU A 265 -9.72 -12.49 -17.73
CA LEU A 265 -8.93 -11.34 -18.19
C LEU A 265 -9.59 -10.65 -19.41
N GLU A 266 -9.99 -11.42 -20.42
CA GLU A 266 -10.59 -10.89 -21.63
C GLU A 266 -11.93 -10.18 -21.39
N GLN A 267 -12.70 -10.62 -20.39
CA GLN A 267 -13.94 -9.95 -20.00
C GLN A 267 -13.64 -8.56 -19.43
N VAL A 268 -12.69 -8.44 -18.49
CA VAL A 268 -12.29 -7.14 -17.90
C VAL A 268 -11.79 -6.20 -18.99
N LEU A 269 -10.98 -6.71 -19.93
CA LEU A 269 -10.45 -5.92 -21.03
C LEU A 269 -11.53 -5.50 -22.03
N ALA A 270 -12.54 -6.34 -22.27
CA ALA A 270 -13.68 -6.01 -23.12
C ALA A 270 -14.54 -4.90 -22.49
N GLU A 271 -14.78 -4.98 -21.17
CA GLU A 271 -15.50 -3.93 -20.42
C GLU A 271 -14.74 -2.60 -20.47
N LEU A 272 -13.43 -2.59 -20.23
CA LEU A 272 -12.60 -1.40 -20.34
C LEU A 272 -12.71 -0.75 -21.74
N ARG A 273 -12.67 -1.54 -22.81
CA ARG A 273 -12.82 -1.05 -24.18
C ARG A 273 -14.25 -0.51 -24.45
N ALA A 274 -15.26 -1.17 -23.90
CA ALA A 274 -16.66 -0.77 -24.05
C ALA A 274 -16.96 0.55 -23.32
N ASP A 275 -16.50 0.69 -22.08
CA ASP A 275 -16.63 1.91 -21.27
C ASP A 275 -16.03 3.10 -22.01
N ARG A 276 -14.82 2.97 -22.55
CA ARG A 276 -14.15 4.01 -23.36
C ARG A 276 -14.86 4.33 -24.67
N SER A 277 -15.41 3.34 -25.32
CA SER A 277 -16.16 3.55 -26.57
C SER A 277 -17.48 4.27 -26.34
N ALA A 278 -18.12 4.06 -25.18
CA ALA A 278 -19.33 4.77 -24.78
C ALA A 278 -19.04 6.25 -24.44
N GLU A 279 -17.93 6.51 -23.72
CA GLU A 279 -17.48 7.86 -23.39
C GLU A 279 -17.17 8.70 -24.64
N ASN A 280 -16.44 8.12 -25.60
CA ASN A 280 -16.11 8.79 -26.87
C ASN A 280 -17.35 9.11 -27.72
N ARG A 281 -18.46 8.37 -27.59
CA ARG A 281 -19.72 8.60 -28.31
C ARG A 281 -20.63 9.61 -27.64
N ALA A 282 -20.49 9.82 -26.33
CA ALA A 282 -21.44 10.61 -25.55
C ALA A 282 -21.26 12.12 -25.65
N GLY A 283 -20.29 12.65 -26.38
CA GLY A 283 -20.13 14.08 -26.80
C GLY A 283 -20.53 15.23 -25.86
N ASP A 284 -21.14 14.93 -24.70
CA ASP A 284 -21.64 15.90 -23.73
C ASP A 284 -21.18 15.52 -22.31
N PRO A 285 -20.31 16.34 -21.70
CA PRO A 285 -19.71 16.05 -20.38
C PRO A 285 -20.69 16.15 -19.19
N LEU A 286 -21.87 16.76 -19.37
CA LEU A 286 -22.72 17.16 -18.24
C LEU A 286 -23.89 16.22 -17.92
N SER A 287 -24.25 15.28 -18.78
CA SER A 287 -25.50 14.54 -18.61
C SER A 287 -25.43 13.21 -17.87
N LYS A 288 -24.23 12.68 -17.57
CA LYS A 288 -24.08 11.33 -16.98
C LYS A 288 -23.21 11.22 -15.73
N ALA A 289 -22.66 12.29 -15.23
CA ALA A 289 -21.75 12.27 -14.07
C ALA A 289 -22.44 12.19 -12.70
N VAL A 290 -23.76 12.20 -12.65
CA VAL A 290 -24.53 12.04 -11.40
C VAL A 290 -25.38 10.79 -11.54
N GLY A 291 -24.77 9.61 -11.37
CA GLY A 291 -25.52 8.47 -10.91
C GLY A 291 -26.21 8.89 -9.61
N ARG A 292 -27.56 8.81 -9.54
CA ARG A 292 -28.27 9.02 -8.28
C ARG A 292 -27.62 8.14 -7.23
N PRO A 293 -27.28 8.69 -6.05
CA PRO A 293 -26.86 7.85 -4.93
C PRO A 293 -27.96 6.80 -4.70
N ASP A 294 -27.56 5.57 -4.41
CA ASP A 294 -28.48 4.59 -3.84
C ASP A 294 -29.00 5.12 -2.48
N ASP A 295 -29.98 4.43 -1.89
CA ASP A 295 -30.56 4.82 -0.59
C ASP A 295 -29.52 4.90 0.55
N THR A 296 -28.24 4.51 0.32
CA THR A 296 -27.10 4.60 1.24
C THR A 296 -26.18 5.77 0.96
N GLY A 297 -26.43 6.56 -0.09
CA GLY A 297 -25.62 7.73 -0.48
C GLY A 297 -24.34 7.38 -1.24
N GLN A 298 -24.12 6.12 -1.63
CA GLN A 298 -23.00 5.71 -2.45
C GLN A 298 -23.35 5.82 -3.95
N PRO A 299 -22.38 6.21 -4.82
CA PRO A 299 -22.60 6.16 -6.25
C PRO A 299 -22.81 4.69 -6.67
N ALA A 300 -24.08 4.35 -6.90
CA ALA A 300 -24.45 3.01 -7.36
C ALA A 300 -23.69 2.68 -8.64
N ALA A 301 -22.96 1.58 -8.64
CA ALA A 301 -22.43 0.88 -9.80
C ALA A 301 -20.97 1.12 -10.23
N ALA A 302 -20.12 1.90 -9.55
CA ALA A 302 -18.78 2.11 -10.13
C ALA A 302 -17.86 0.88 -9.98
N CYS A 303 -17.67 0.34 -8.77
CA CYS A 303 -16.82 -0.84 -8.54
C CYS A 303 -17.10 -1.45 -7.15
N PRO A 304 -17.61 -2.67 -7.06
CA PRO A 304 -17.85 -3.31 -5.77
C PRO A 304 -16.57 -3.52 -4.95
N THR A 305 -16.71 -3.54 -3.62
CA THR A 305 -15.59 -3.88 -2.72
C THR A 305 -15.28 -5.37 -2.78
N ARG A 306 -13.99 -5.73 -2.73
CA ARG A 306 -13.54 -7.12 -2.68
C ARG A 306 -12.29 -7.27 -1.82
N PRO A 307 -12.37 -7.93 -0.67
CA PRO A 307 -11.21 -8.23 0.16
C PRO A 307 -10.25 -9.20 -0.53
N GLY A 308 -8.93 -8.95 -0.43
CA GLY A 308 -7.90 -9.79 -1.02
C GLY A 308 -7.74 -9.64 -2.54
N GLY A 309 -8.49 -8.71 -3.15
CA GLY A 309 -8.45 -8.45 -4.59
C GLY A 309 -9.01 -9.60 -5.45
N SER A 310 -8.79 -9.51 -6.76
CA SER A 310 -9.15 -10.53 -7.73
C SER A 310 -7.90 -11.25 -8.25
N PRO A 311 -7.97 -12.56 -8.56
CA PRO A 311 -6.92 -13.25 -9.29
C PRO A 311 -6.57 -12.57 -10.63
N ALA A 312 -7.53 -11.87 -11.23
CA ALA A 312 -7.36 -11.16 -12.48
C ALA A 312 -6.52 -9.86 -12.35
N ASP A 313 -6.37 -9.28 -11.15
CA ASP A 313 -5.73 -7.97 -10.97
C ASP A 313 -4.33 -7.92 -11.58
N LEU A 314 -3.48 -8.87 -11.21
CA LEU A 314 -2.11 -8.93 -11.69
C LEU A 314 -2.05 -9.28 -13.19
N ALA A 315 -2.96 -10.12 -13.69
CA ALA A 315 -3.05 -10.45 -15.10
C ALA A 315 -3.44 -9.22 -15.94
N VAL A 316 -4.40 -8.42 -15.44
CA VAL A 316 -4.80 -7.13 -16.05
C VAL A 316 -3.63 -6.15 -16.05
N ALA A 317 -2.93 -6.01 -14.91
CA ALA A 317 -1.76 -5.14 -14.80
C ALA A 317 -0.67 -5.51 -15.82
N ARG A 318 -0.31 -6.79 -15.92
CA ARG A 318 0.65 -7.28 -16.92
C ARG A 318 0.21 -6.97 -18.35
N ARG A 319 -1.07 -7.15 -18.66
CA ARG A 319 -1.62 -6.87 -19.98
C ARG A 319 -1.56 -5.38 -20.31
N LEU A 320 -1.90 -4.51 -19.35
CA LEU A 320 -1.77 -3.07 -19.50
C LEU A 320 -0.31 -2.65 -19.76
N LEU A 321 0.63 -3.16 -18.98
CA LEU A 321 2.05 -2.83 -19.12
C LEU A 321 2.68 -3.35 -20.40
N SER A 322 2.15 -4.44 -20.98
CA SER A 322 2.61 -5.00 -22.27
C SER A 322 2.00 -4.33 -23.51
N ASP A 323 0.92 -3.55 -23.34
CA ASP A 323 0.18 -2.90 -24.43
C ASP A 323 0.04 -1.39 -24.15
N ARG A 324 0.95 -0.61 -24.72
CA ARG A 324 0.98 0.86 -24.51
C ARG A 324 -0.32 1.56 -24.96
N THR A 325 -1.01 1.03 -25.97
CA THR A 325 -2.28 1.61 -26.42
C THR A 325 -3.37 1.38 -25.37
N LEU A 326 -3.46 0.17 -24.87
CA LEU A 326 -4.41 -0.18 -23.81
C LEU A 326 -4.10 0.58 -22.52
N TYR A 327 -2.81 0.69 -22.14
CA TYR A 327 -2.39 1.47 -20.95
C TYR A 327 -2.81 2.94 -21.06
N ARG A 328 -2.52 3.59 -22.19
CA ARG A 328 -2.93 4.99 -22.43
C ARG A 328 -4.45 5.14 -22.38
N SER A 329 -5.18 4.21 -22.96
CA SER A 329 -6.64 4.19 -22.88
C SER A 329 -7.12 4.12 -21.43
N ALA A 330 -6.52 3.27 -20.59
CA ALA A 330 -6.86 3.15 -19.17
C ALA A 330 -6.47 4.37 -18.33
N SER A 331 -5.36 5.05 -18.67
CA SER A 331 -4.85 6.22 -17.93
C SER A 331 -5.52 7.54 -18.27
N THR A 332 -6.28 7.61 -19.37
CA THR A 332 -7.05 8.82 -19.69
C THR A 332 -8.29 8.90 -18.80
N CYS A 333 -8.47 10.04 -18.15
CA CYS A 333 -9.64 10.27 -17.29
C CYS A 333 -10.93 10.32 -18.14
N PRO A 334 -12.02 9.66 -17.70
CA PRO A 334 -13.32 9.86 -18.30
C PRO A 334 -13.72 11.34 -18.25
N SER A 335 -14.10 11.89 -19.40
CA SER A 335 -14.65 13.23 -19.46
C SER A 335 -15.93 13.28 -18.61
N GLY A 336 -15.90 14.03 -17.50
CA GLY A 336 -17.07 14.25 -16.66
C GLY A 336 -16.95 13.82 -15.20
N LEU A 337 -15.88 13.14 -14.77
CA LEU A 337 -15.61 12.93 -13.35
C LEU A 337 -14.98 14.20 -12.75
N ALA A 338 -15.47 14.65 -11.56
CA ALA A 338 -14.96 15.85 -10.87
C ALA A 338 -13.44 15.82 -10.64
N ARG A 339 -12.84 14.62 -10.52
CA ARG A 339 -11.40 14.38 -10.41
C ARG A 339 -10.61 14.72 -11.68
N CYS A 340 -11.29 14.91 -12.82
CA CYS A 340 -10.66 15.12 -14.12
C CYS A 340 -10.67 16.59 -14.56
N ALA A 341 -11.26 17.47 -13.78
CA ALA A 341 -11.23 18.91 -14.05
C ALA A 341 -9.80 19.43 -13.82
N THR A 342 -9.14 19.85 -14.89
CA THR A 342 -7.89 20.62 -14.78
C THR A 342 -8.12 21.82 -13.87
N PRO A 343 -7.27 22.12 -12.89
CA PRO A 343 -7.36 23.37 -12.18
C PRO A 343 -7.24 24.49 -13.21
N ARG A 344 -8.31 25.31 -13.35
CA ARG A 344 -8.24 26.54 -14.14
C ARG A 344 -7.12 27.38 -13.54
N THR A 345 -6.02 27.52 -14.27
CA THR A 345 -5.03 28.55 -13.98
C THR A 345 -5.78 29.88 -14.09
N SER A 346 -6.10 30.49 -12.95
CA SER A 346 -6.52 31.87 -12.91
C SER A 346 -5.36 32.70 -13.45
N ARG A 347 -5.43 33.11 -14.71
CA ARG A 347 -4.65 34.23 -15.20
C ARG A 347 -5.15 35.44 -14.42
N THR A 348 -4.43 35.85 -13.42
CA THR A 348 -4.49 37.22 -12.90
C THR A 348 -3.90 38.08 -13.99
N SER A 349 -4.77 38.73 -14.75
CA SER A 349 -4.43 39.93 -15.53
C SER A 349 -4.20 41.05 -14.53
N SER A 350 -3.04 41.68 -14.67
CA SER A 350 -2.50 42.86 -14.02
C SER A 350 -3.51 43.97 -13.73
#